data_53e6b35b45af6c62ff5c79250ebbf3c1
#
_entry.id   53e6b35b45af6c62ff5c79250ebbf3c1
#
_cell.length_a   1.000
_cell.length_b   1.000
_cell.length_c   1.000
_cell.angle_alpha   90.00
_cell.angle_beta   90.00
_cell.angle_gamma   90.00
#
_symmetry.space_group_name_H-M   'P 1'
#
loop_
_entity.id
_entity.type
_entity.pdbx_description
1 polymer ?
#
loop_
_entity_poly.entity_id
_entity_poly.type
_entity_poly.pdbx_seq_one_letter_code
_entity_poly.pdbx_strand_id
1 'polypeptide(L)'
;MKILVCGGAGYIGSHAVVQLIDQGYEVVVVDNLSTGHRWAIDERARFVKGDIRNHKLMDAIFQLEKIDAVMQFAADIVVAESEIDPLKYYDNNVYGTVALLQSMLKNNVKNIIF
;
A
#
# COMPACT_ATOMS: atom_id res chain seq x y z
N MET A 1 -8.83 -14.17 6.09
CA MET A 1 -7.55 -13.46 6.10
C MET A 1 -7.75 -12.04 5.59
N LYS A 2 -7.15 -11.08 6.24
CA LYS A 2 -7.24 -9.68 5.88
C LYS A 2 -5.91 -9.19 5.31
N ILE A 3 -5.94 -8.63 4.11
CA ILE A 3 -4.75 -8.21 3.36
C ILE A 3 -4.75 -6.68 3.27
N LEU A 4 -3.63 -6.07 3.61
CA LEU A 4 -3.39 -4.66 3.35
C LEU A 4 -2.71 -4.52 2.00
N VAL A 5 -3.32 -3.76 1.09
CA VAL A 5 -2.74 -3.46 -0.22
C VAL A 5 -2.27 -2.02 -0.22
N CYS A 6 -0.96 -1.83 -0.28
CA CYS A 6 -0.33 -0.51 -0.37
C CYS A 6 -0.22 -0.14 -1.85
N GLY A 7 -0.80 1.00 -2.23
CA GLY A 7 -0.85 1.40 -3.63
C GLY A 7 -2.01 0.75 -4.40
N GLY A 8 -3.10 0.44 -3.72
CA GLY A 8 -4.26 -0.23 -4.31
C GLY A 8 -5.08 0.64 -5.27
N ALA A 9 -4.76 1.92 -5.40
CA ALA A 9 -5.42 2.81 -6.37
C ALA A 9 -4.69 2.88 -7.70
N GLY A 10 -3.48 2.29 -7.83
CA GLY A 10 -2.75 2.20 -9.08
C GLY A 10 -3.31 1.10 -9.98
N TYR A 11 -2.75 0.99 -11.19
CA TYR A 11 -3.25 0.03 -12.18
C TYR A 11 -3.15 -1.41 -11.69
N ILE A 12 -1.93 -1.84 -11.32
CA ILE A 12 -1.71 -3.23 -10.89
C ILE A 12 -2.38 -3.48 -9.54
N GLY A 13 -2.24 -2.53 -8.61
CA GLY A 13 -2.82 -2.66 -7.27
C GLY A 13 -4.33 -2.77 -7.29
N SER A 14 -5.01 -2.00 -8.13
CA SER A 14 -6.47 -2.05 -8.22
C SER A 14 -6.97 -3.39 -8.76
N HIS A 15 -6.26 -3.98 -9.71
CA HIS A 15 -6.59 -5.33 -10.20
C HIS A 15 -6.36 -6.39 -9.13
N ALA A 16 -5.27 -6.28 -8.36
CA ALA A 16 -4.99 -7.20 -7.27
C ALA A 16 -6.09 -7.14 -6.20
N VAL A 17 -6.57 -5.95 -5.88
CA VAL A 17 -7.67 -5.76 -4.90
C VAL A 17 -8.91 -6.53 -5.34
N VAL A 18 -9.33 -6.38 -6.59
CA VAL A 18 -10.51 -7.09 -7.12
C VAL A 18 -10.33 -8.60 -7.00
N GLN A 19 -9.17 -9.12 -7.42
CA GLN A 19 -8.92 -10.55 -7.38
C GLN A 19 -8.91 -11.10 -5.96
N LEU A 20 -8.31 -10.38 -5.01
CA LEU A 20 -8.29 -10.80 -3.61
C LEU A 20 -9.71 -10.88 -3.04
N ILE A 21 -10.52 -9.87 -3.28
CA ILE A 21 -11.90 -9.85 -2.79
C ILE A 21 -12.72 -10.97 -3.42
N ASP A 22 -12.56 -11.20 -4.72
CA ASP A 22 -13.28 -12.25 -5.43
C ASP A 22 -12.92 -13.64 -4.91
N GLN A 23 -11.74 -13.81 -4.32
CA GLN A 23 -11.31 -15.06 -3.70
C GLN A 23 -11.67 -15.17 -2.21
N GLY A 24 -12.38 -14.20 -1.67
CA GLY A 24 -12.88 -14.25 -0.32
C GLY A 24 -12.04 -13.58 0.74
N TYR A 25 -10.97 -12.89 0.36
CA TYR A 25 -10.16 -12.12 1.31
C TYR A 25 -10.82 -10.78 1.63
N GLU A 26 -10.65 -10.32 2.85
CA GLU A 26 -10.95 -8.94 3.22
C GLU A 26 -9.76 -8.07 2.85
N VAL A 27 -10.01 -6.90 2.27
CA VAL A 27 -8.95 -6.03 1.76
C VAL A 27 -9.09 -4.63 2.34
N VAL A 28 -7.97 -4.12 2.85
CA VAL A 28 -7.79 -2.71 3.23
C VAL A 28 -6.77 -2.11 2.26
N VAL A 29 -7.08 -0.97 1.68
CA VAL A 29 -6.20 -0.26 0.76
C VAL A 29 -5.66 0.99 1.43
N VAL A 30 -4.35 1.20 1.38
CA VAL A 30 -3.72 2.49 1.70
C VAL A 30 -3.06 3.04 0.45
N ASP A 31 -3.36 4.30 0.12
CA ASP A 31 -2.83 4.96 -1.08
C ASP A 31 -2.87 6.47 -0.85
N ASN A 32 -1.79 7.17 -1.23
CA ASN A 32 -1.76 8.62 -1.12
C ASN A 32 -2.39 9.32 -2.34
N LEU A 33 -2.80 8.55 -3.35
CA LEU A 33 -3.42 9.02 -4.60
C LEU A 33 -2.51 9.92 -5.43
N SER A 34 -1.19 9.80 -5.27
CA SER A 34 -0.25 10.62 -6.06
C SER A 34 -0.27 10.27 -7.54
N THR A 35 -0.48 8.99 -7.87
CA THR A 35 -0.56 8.50 -9.24
C THR A 35 -1.82 7.69 -9.53
N GLY A 36 -2.50 7.22 -8.50
CA GLY A 36 -3.73 6.46 -8.63
C GLY A 36 -4.97 7.32 -8.44
N HIS A 37 -6.14 6.71 -8.56
CA HIS A 37 -7.41 7.40 -8.44
C HIS A 37 -8.34 6.68 -7.47
N ARG A 38 -9.05 7.45 -6.65
CA ARG A 38 -10.02 6.89 -5.68
C ARG A 38 -11.09 6.02 -6.37
N TRP A 39 -11.53 6.40 -7.56
CA TRP A 39 -12.55 5.65 -8.30
C TRP A 39 -12.06 4.29 -8.80
N ALA A 40 -10.74 4.08 -8.86
CA ALA A 40 -10.18 2.79 -9.28
C ALA A 40 -10.24 1.74 -8.17
N ILE A 41 -10.49 2.13 -6.92
CA ILE A 41 -10.52 1.22 -5.78
C ILE A 41 -11.91 0.57 -5.70
N ASP A 42 -11.93 -0.76 -5.66
CA ASP A 42 -13.16 -1.53 -5.48
C ASP A 42 -13.87 -1.09 -4.19
N GLU A 43 -15.15 -0.76 -4.28
CA GLU A 43 -15.92 -0.26 -3.14
C GLU A 43 -16.08 -1.28 -2.02
N ARG A 44 -15.85 -2.55 -2.29
CA ARG A 44 -15.87 -3.61 -1.27
C ARG A 44 -14.64 -3.57 -0.37
N ALA A 45 -13.56 -2.88 -0.79
CA ALA A 45 -12.37 -2.70 0.01
C ALA A 45 -12.55 -1.50 0.95
N ARG A 46 -11.93 -1.57 2.12
CA ARG A 46 -11.82 -0.40 3.00
C ARG A 46 -10.66 0.46 2.52
N PHE A 47 -10.90 1.74 2.31
CA PHE A 47 -9.88 2.67 1.82
C PHE A 47 -9.41 3.62 2.91
N VAL A 48 -8.08 3.78 3.01
CA VAL A 48 -7.44 4.78 3.86
C VAL A 48 -6.51 5.60 2.98
N LYS A 49 -6.76 6.91 2.89
CA LYS A 49 -5.86 7.82 2.18
C LYS A 49 -4.68 8.15 3.08
N GLY A 50 -3.48 7.85 2.60
CA GLY A 50 -2.28 8.14 3.37
C GLY A 50 -1.03 7.57 2.73
N ASP A 51 0.09 7.86 3.37
CA ASP A 51 1.42 7.50 2.89
C ASP A 51 2.00 6.39 3.77
N ILE A 52 2.60 5.37 3.16
CA ILE A 52 3.24 4.27 3.90
C ILE A 52 4.42 4.73 4.77
N ARG A 53 4.96 5.92 4.52
CA ARG A 53 6.01 6.53 5.34
C ARG A 53 5.48 7.12 6.64
N ASN A 54 4.18 7.27 6.78
CA ASN A 54 3.56 7.79 7.99
C ASN A 54 3.40 6.67 9.01
N HIS A 55 4.35 6.57 9.94
CA HIS A 55 4.37 5.48 10.94
C HIS A 55 3.13 5.49 11.84
N LYS A 56 2.64 6.67 12.24
CA LYS A 56 1.45 6.78 13.07
C LYS A 56 0.23 6.18 12.39
N LEU A 57 0.04 6.53 11.12
CA LEU A 57 -1.08 6.03 10.32
C LEU A 57 -0.97 4.52 10.14
N MET A 58 0.21 4.04 9.76
CA MET A 58 0.43 2.61 9.50
C MET A 58 0.26 1.79 10.77
N ASP A 59 0.77 2.25 11.90
CA ASP A 59 0.57 1.57 13.18
C ASP A 59 -0.92 1.48 13.53
N ALA A 60 -1.67 2.55 13.30
CA ALA A 60 -3.12 2.55 13.55
C ALA A 60 -3.84 1.55 12.66
N ILE A 61 -3.47 1.46 11.38
CA ILE A 61 -4.06 0.50 10.45
C ILE A 61 -3.79 -0.93 10.92
N PHE A 62 -2.54 -1.26 11.24
CA PHE A 62 -2.18 -2.61 11.67
C PHE A 62 -2.89 -3.00 12.95
N GLN A 63 -3.04 -2.07 13.89
CA GLN A 63 -3.66 -2.35 15.18
C GLN A 63 -5.19 -2.47 15.08
N LEU A 64 -5.83 -1.57 14.33
CA LEU A 64 -7.28 -1.53 14.23
C LEU A 64 -7.85 -2.56 13.26
N GLU A 65 -7.17 -2.79 12.14
CA GLU A 65 -7.68 -3.66 11.09
C GLU A 65 -7.22 -5.12 11.23
N LYS A 66 -6.26 -5.40 12.08
CA LYS A 66 -5.73 -6.77 12.32
C LYS A 66 -5.28 -7.43 11.01
N ILE A 67 -4.33 -6.79 10.36
CA ILE A 67 -3.81 -7.22 9.06
C ILE A 67 -2.99 -8.50 9.21
N ASP A 68 -3.22 -9.47 8.32
CA ASP A 68 -2.48 -10.74 8.29
C ASP A 68 -1.30 -10.71 7.33
N ALA A 69 -1.43 -9.99 6.22
CA ALA A 69 -0.38 -9.91 5.20
C ALA A 69 -0.46 -8.59 4.45
N VAL A 70 0.63 -8.22 3.79
CA VAL A 70 0.75 -6.97 3.04
C VAL A 70 1.16 -7.27 1.61
N MET A 71 0.52 -6.60 0.64
CA MET A 71 0.98 -6.55 -0.74
C MET A 71 1.39 -5.12 -1.06
N GLN A 72 2.62 -4.94 -1.54
CA GLN A 72 3.23 -3.63 -1.73
C GLN A 72 3.33 -3.26 -3.21
N PHE A 73 2.50 -2.31 -3.61
CA PHE A 73 2.53 -1.71 -4.95
C PHE A 73 2.81 -0.20 -4.90
N ALA A 74 2.97 0.36 -3.71
CA ALA A 74 3.17 1.80 -3.52
C ALA A 74 4.60 2.19 -3.89
N ALA A 75 4.81 2.52 -5.16
CA ALA A 75 6.10 2.94 -5.69
C ALA A 75 5.86 3.87 -6.88
N ASP A 76 6.84 4.74 -7.15
CA ASP A 76 6.84 5.55 -8.37
C ASP A 76 7.43 4.73 -9.50
N ILE A 77 6.68 4.58 -10.58
CA ILE A 77 7.07 3.74 -11.73
C ILE A 77 7.14 4.53 -13.04
N VAL A 78 6.96 5.84 -13.00
CA VAL A 78 7.03 6.69 -14.19
C VAL A 78 8.48 7.03 -14.50
N VAL A 79 9.06 6.39 -15.52
CA VAL A 79 10.47 6.50 -15.87
C VAL A 79 10.90 7.96 -16.13
N ALA A 80 10.09 8.72 -16.87
CA ALA A 80 10.41 10.12 -17.15
C ALA A 80 10.51 10.95 -15.87
N GLU A 81 9.68 10.69 -14.89
CA GLU A 81 9.72 11.37 -13.61
C GLU A 81 10.98 11.00 -12.83
N SER A 82 11.44 9.74 -12.89
CA SER A 82 12.67 9.32 -12.21
C SER A 82 13.91 10.00 -12.79
N GLU A 83 13.93 10.30 -14.08
CA GLU A 83 15.04 11.03 -14.71
C GLU A 83 15.06 12.50 -14.29
N ILE A 84 13.90 13.11 -14.07
CA ILE A 84 13.77 14.51 -13.66
C ILE A 84 14.01 14.67 -12.16
N ASP A 85 13.50 13.75 -11.35
CA ASP A 85 13.60 13.83 -9.90
C ASP A 85 13.97 12.48 -9.30
N PRO A 86 15.27 12.09 -9.39
CA PRO A 86 15.71 10.80 -8.87
C PRO A 86 15.60 10.69 -7.35
N LEU A 87 15.71 11.80 -6.62
CA LEU A 87 15.59 11.78 -5.16
C LEU A 87 14.16 11.44 -4.72
N LYS A 88 13.17 11.89 -5.45
CA LYS A 88 11.78 11.54 -5.18
C LYS A 88 11.56 10.02 -5.31
N TYR A 89 12.11 9.41 -6.35
CA TYR A 89 12.04 7.97 -6.54
C TYR A 89 12.75 7.21 -5.43
N TYR A 90 13.94 7.65 -5.06
CA TYR A 90 14.70 7.06 -3.96
C TYR A 90 13.89 7.11 -2.66
N ASP A 91 13.37 8.29 -2.32
CA ASP A 91 12.60 8.50 -1.10
C ASP A 91 11.36 7.61 -1.05
N ASN A 92 10.58 7.57 -2.13
CA ASN A 92 9.34 6.80 -2.16
C ASN A 92 9.59 5.30 -2.23
N ASN A 93 10.55 4.85 -3.05
CA ASN A 93 10.75 3.43 -3.28
C ASN A 93 11.63 2.76 -2.21
N VAL A 94 12.61 3.46 -1.67
CA VAL A 94 13.52 2.91 -0.66
C VAL A 94 13.04 3.24 0.74
N TYR A 95 12.89 4.53 1.05
CA TYR A 95 12.46 4.95 2.39
C TYR A 95 11.05 4.47 2.72
N GLY A 96 10.14 4.55 1.75
CA GLY A 96 8.77 4.09 1.93
C GLY A 96 8.69 2.61 2.27
N THR A 97 9.47 1.79 1.58
CA THR A 97 9.54 0.35 1.84
C THR A 97 10.13 0.07 3.22
N VAL A 98 11.22 0.75 3.59
CA VAL A 98 11.82 0.59 4.91
C VAL A 98 10.83 0.98 6.01
N ALA A 99 10.15 2.11 5.85
CA ALA A 99 9.16 2.57 6.83
C ALA A 99 8.02 1.57 6.98
N LEU A 100 7.53 1.01 5.88
CA LEU A 100 6.49 -0.02 5.90
C LEU A 100 6.96 -1.26 6.67
N LEU A 101 8.15 -1.75 6.37
CA LEU A 101 8.70 -2.92 7.05
C LEU A 101 8.88 -2.69 8.54
N GLN A 102 9.31 -1.49 8.95
CA GLN A 102 9.43 -1.14 10.36
C GLN A 102 8.07 -1.19 11.06
N SER A 103 7.03 -0.64 10.45
CA SER A 103 5.68 -0.68 11.00
C SER A 103 5.13 -2.11 11.08
N MET A 104 5.41 -2.93 10.07
CA MET A 104 5.02 -4.34 10.07
C MET A 104 5.68 -5.10 11.22
N LEU A 105 6.98 -4.94 11.40
CA LEU A 105 7.72 -5.62 12.48
C LEU A 105 7.21 -5.20 13.85
N LYS A 106 6.98 -3.90 14.04
CA LYS A 106 6.45 -3.36 15.29
C LYS A 106 5.09 -3.96 15.63
N ASN A 107 4.27 -4.25 14.63
CA ASN A 107 2.93 -4.77 14.80
C ASN A 107 2.82 -6.28 14.57
N ASN A 108 3.95 -6.96 14.51
CA ASN A 108 4.04 -8.42 14.38
C ASN A 108 3.37 -8.97 13.10
N VAL A 109 3.40 -8.20 12.02
CA VAL A 109 2.95 -8.64 10.69
C VAL A 109 4.20 -9.01 9.89
N LYS A 110 4.30 -10.28 9.45
CA LYS A 110 5.55 -10.82 8.91
C LYS A 110 5.45 -11.27 7.45
N ASN A 111 4.27 -11.22 6.85
CA ASN A 111 4.07 -11.68 5.49
C ASN A 111 3.91 -10.49 4.55
N ILE A 112 4.79 -10.38 3.58
CA ILE A 112 4.76 -9.31 2.59
C ILE A 112 5.10 -9.86 1.20
N ILE A 113 4.40 -9.32 0.20
CA ILE A 113 4.65 -9.58 -1.22
C ILE A 113 4.90 -8.25 -1.91
N PHE A 114 5.95 -8.17 -2.66
CA PHE A 114 6.30 -7.02 -3.47
C PHE A 114 5.79 -7.14 -4.90
#